data_8de3eba95a68ee587ba6d7fca4c096b6
#
_entry.id   8de3eba95a68ee587ba6d7fca4c096b6
#
_cell.length_a   1.000
_cell.length_b   1.000
_cell.length_c   1.000
_cell.angle_alpha   90.00
_cell.angle_beta   90.00
_cell.angle_gamma   90.00
#
_symmetry.space_group_name_H-M   'P 1'
#
loop_
_entity.id
_entity.type
_entity.pdbx_description
1 polymer ?
#
loop_
_entity_poly.entity_id
_entity_poly.type
_entity_poly.pdbx_seq_one_letter_code
_entity_poly.pdbx_strand_id
1 'polypeptide(L)'
;MKRLLSILLCICMLFSLAACGKQSANPAELKKLVVWHDKEDAVISALENYLQTAVPELDITFEKKTSLTDSLKLVGNDPTAAPDMFIFAHDKIGVFAEMGILAPVSPLLEEGALENYLPMTLEAATYKETLYQLPLYFETLLFMYNRRYMQDDEVPATTDELL
;
A
#
# COMPACT_ATOMS: atom_id res chain seq x y z
N MET A 1 47.57 33.45 -32.71
CA MET A 1 47.48 32.11 -32.11
C MET A 1 46.61 32.08 -30.84
N LYS A 2 46.82 32.92 -29.85
CA LYS A 2 46.00 32.87 -28.59
C LYS A 2 44.50 33.10 -28.79
N ARG A 3 44.07 33.98 -29.72
CA ARG A 3 42.65 34.24 -29.99
C ARG A 3 41.96 33.09 -30.73
N LEU A 4 42.66 32.37 -31.61
CA LEU A 4 42.13 31.20 -32.30
C LEU A 4 41.94 30.01 -31.33
N LEU A 5 42.86 29.84 -30.36
CA LEU A 5 42.75 28.80 -29.32
C LEU A 5 41.57 29.04 -28.38
N SER A 6 41.29 30.32 -28.06
CA SER A 6 40.16 30.71 -27.21
C SER A 6 38.81 30.47 -27.89
N ILE A 7 38.71 30.72 -29.19
CA ILE A 7 37.48 30.45 -29.98
C ILE A 7 37.23 28.95 -30.12
N LEU A 8 38.27 28.15 -30.33
CA LEU A 8 38.17 26.68 -30.40
C LEU A 8 37.71 26.09 -29.08
N LEU A 9 38.20 26.62 -27.94
CA LEU A 9 37.77 26.17 -26.60
C LEU A 9 36.31 26.50 -26.31
N CYS A 10 35.82 27.70 -26.72
CA CYS A 10 34.39 28.05 -26.58
C CYS A 10 33.49 27.19 -27.46
N ILE A 11 33.89 26.81 -28.67
CA ILE A 11 33.12 25.93 -29.55
C ILE A 11 33.01 24.51 -28.95
N CYS A 12 34.08 23.99 -28.34
CA CYS A 12 34.05 22.70 -27.63
C CYS A 12 33.11 22.70 -26.41
N MET A 13 33.01 23.80 -25.67
CA MET A 13 32.05 23.90 -24.55
C MET A 13 30.58 24.00 -25.01
N LEU A 14 30.32 24.56 -26.21
CA LEU A 14 28.95 24.60 -26.74
C LEU A 14 28.44 23.23 -27.26
N PHE A 15 29.35 22.36 -27.70
CA PHE A 15 28.98 21.00 -28.12
C PHE A 15 28.71 20.04 -26.96
N SER A 16 29.22 20.32 -25.74
CA SER A 16 28.93 19.48 -24.57
C SER A 16 27.52 19.66 -23.96
N LEU A 17 26.78 20.71 -24.34
CA LEU A 17 25.42 20.96 -23.91
C LEU A 17 24.35 20.28 -24.79
N ALA A 18 24.73 19.73 -25.95
CA ALA A 18 23.81 19.03 -26.86
C ALA A 18 23.74 17.50 -26.62
N ALA A 19 24.46 16.98 -25.63
CA ALA A 19 24.49 15.56 -25.28
C ALA A 19 23.45 15.19 -24.20
N CYS A 20 22.41 16.02 -23.94
CA CYS A 20 21.16 15.55 -23.38
C CYS A 20 20.42 14.74 -24.45
N GLY A 21 20.99 13.59 -24.82
CA GLY A 21 20.31 12.58 -25.60
C GLY A 21 19.01 12.23 -24.88
N LYS A 22 17.89 12.26 -25.60
CA LYS A 22 16.67 11.56 -25.22
C LYS A 22 17.10 10.19 -24.73
N GLN A 23 16.99 9.98 -23.43
CA GLN A 23 17.09 8.66 -22.85
C GLN A 23 15.96 7.88 -23.52
N SER A 24 16.33 7.06 -24.49
CA SER A 24 15.47 6.08 -25.10
C SER A 24 14.90 5.31 -23.91
N ALA A 25 13.61 5.43 -23.67
CA ALA A 25 12.94 4.61 -22.67
C ALA A 25 13.27 3.15 -23.07
N ASN A 26 14.12 2.51 -22.29
CA ASN A 26 14.31 1.08 -22.33
C ASN A 26 12.91 0.44 -22.29
N PRO A 27 12.62 -0.64 -23.03
CA PRO A 27 11.35 -1.34 -22.85
C PRO A 27 11.17 -1.54 -21.35
N ALA A 28 10.08 -1.01 -20.83
CA ALA A 28 9.89 -0.74 -19.40
C ALA A 28 10.32 -1.96 -18.58
N GLU A 29 11.42 -1.84 -17.86
CA GLU A 29 11.74 -2.78 -16.80
C GLU A 29 10.55 -2.72 -15.84
N LEU A 30 9.83 -3.84 -15.70
CA LEU A 30 8.67 -3.92 -14.84
C LEU A 30 9.05 -3.44 -13.45
N LYS A 31 8.29 -2.51 -12.91
CA LYS A 31 8.55 -2.03 -11.56
C LYS A 31 8.21 -3.16 -10.60
N LYS A 32 9.23 -3.67 -9.90
CA LYS A 32 9.07 -4.72 -8.91
C LYS A 32 8.50 -4.15 -7.62
N LEU A 33 7.49 -4.83 -7.10
CA LEU A 33 6.88 -4.51 -5.80
C LEU A 33 6.81 -5.77 -4.96
N VAL A 34 7.21 -5.68 -3.70
CA VAL A 34 7.09 -6.76 -2.71
C VAL A 34 5.97 -6.43 -1.74
N VAL A 35 5.00 -7.33 -1.63
CA VAL A 35 3.83 -7.20 -0.75
C VAL A 35 3.87 -8.29 0.30
N TRP A 36 3.99 -7.91 1.57
CA TRP A 36 3.89 -8.88 2.68
C TRP A 36 2.45 -9.06 3.14
N HIS A 37 2.09 -10.29 3.51
CA HIS A 37 0.74 -10.61 3.99
C HIS A 37 0.75 -11.77 5.00
N ASP A 38 -0.37 -11.92 5.72
CA ASP A 38 -0.68 -13.06 6.60
C ASP A 38 -1.95 -13.83 6.14
N LYS A 39 -2.44 -13.52 4.94
CA LYS A 39 -3.73 -13.99 4.41
C LYS A 39 -3.66 -15.43 3.91
N GLU A 40 -4.84 -16.03 3.77
CA GLU A 40 -5.02 -17.35 3.16
C GLU A 40 -4.60 -17.33 1.69
N ASP A 41 -4.03 -18.44 1.23
CA ASP A 41 -3.48 -18.57 -0.12
C ASP A 41 -4.54 -18.34 -1.21
N ALA A 42 -5.79 -18.74 -0.97
CA ALA A 42 -6.90 -18.52 -1.90
C ALA A 42 -7.20 -17.03 -2.12
N VAL A 43 -7.11 -16.20 -1.08
CA VAL A 43 -7.31 -14.75 -1.16
C VAL A 43 -6.21 -14.11 -1.99
N ILE A 44 -4.98 -14.50 -1.73
CA ILE A 44 -3.81 -13.97 -2.46
C ILE A 44 -3.84 -14.40 -3.93
N SER A 45 -4.13 -15.67 -4.22
CA SER A 45 -4.24 -16.15 -5.61
C SER A 45 -5.32 -15.41 -6.40
N ALA A 46 -6.45 -15.07 -5.77
CA ALA A 46 -7.49 -14.28 -6.42
C ALA A 46 -7.00 -12.84 -6.71
N LEU A 47 -6.27 -12.24 -5.78
CA LEU A 47 -5.68 -10.91 -5.94
C LEU A 47 -4.60 -10.89 -7.01
N GLU A 48 -3.69 -11.86 -7.03
CA GLU A 48 -2.67 -12.03 -8.07
C GLU A 48 -3.28 -12.13 -9.47
N ASN A 49 -4.28 -12.98 -9.64
CA ASN A 49 -4.98 -13.13 -10.93
C ASN A 49 -5.64 -11.82 -11.40
N TYR A 50 -6.24 -11.08 -10.47
CA TYR A 50 -6.81 -9.78 -10.79
C TYR A 50 -5.74 -8.76 -11.20
N LEU A 51 -4.67 -8.64 -10.42
CA LEU A 51 -3.61 -7.66 -10.65
C LEU A 51 -2.82 -7.92 -11.93
N GLN A 52 -2.59 -9.18 -12.32
CA GLN A 52 -1.97 -9.52 -13.60
C GLN A 52 -2.75 -8.95 -14.81
N THR A 53 -4.06 -8.76 -14.66
CA THR A 53 -4.91 -8.19 -15.71
C THR A 53 -5.08 -6.68 -15.56
N ALA A 54 -5.19 -6.21 -14.32
CA ALA A 54 -5.49 -4.81 -14.03
C ALA A 54 -4.25 -3.89 -14.16
N VAL A 55 -3.07 -4.40 -13.80
CA VAL A 55 -1.80 -3.64 -13.80
C VAL A 55 -0.63 -4.48 -14.34
N PRO A 56 -0.70 -4.93 -15.62
CA PRO A 56 0.29 -5.84 -16.20
C PRO A 56 1.70 -5.24 -16.29
N GLU A 57 1.85 -3.94 -16.10
CA GLU A 57 3.13 -3.22 -16.08
C GLU A 57 3.87 -3.34 -14.74
N LEU A 58 3.24 -3.96 -13.71
CA LEU A 58 3.85 -4.19 -12.41
C LEU A 58 4.23 -5.65 -12.23
N ASP A 59 5.44 -5.90 -11.71
CA ASP A 59 5.89 -7.22 -11.26
C ASP A 59 5.69 -7.30 -9.74
N ILE A 60 4.55 -7.84 -9.30
CA ILE A 60 4.16 -7.88 -7.89
C ILE A 60 4.44 -9.26 -7.32
N THR A 61 5.25 -9.31 -6.27
CA THR A 61 5.57 -10.53 -5.52
C THR A 61 4.86 -10.49 -4.17
N PHE A 62 4.04 -11.49 -3.86
CA PHE A 62 3.42 -11.65 -2.56
C PHE A 62 4.23 -12.60 -1.68
N GLU A 63 4.57 -12.16 -0.47
CA GLU A 63 5.32 -12.96 0.51
C GLU A 63 4.50 -13.16 1.78
N LYS A 64 4.19 -14.41 2.10
CA LYS A 64 3.50 -14.77 3.34
C LYS A 64 4.44 -14.69 4.55
N LYS A 65 4.01 -14.00 5.60
CA LYS A 65 4.74 -13.86 6.87
C LYS A 65 3.88 -14.38 8.02
N THR A 66 4.38 -15.36 8.74
CA THR A 66 3.68 -15.94 9.91
C THR A 66 3.64 -15.00 11.12
N SER A 67 4.60 -14.08 11.22
CA SER A 67 4.70 -13.06 12.27
C SER A 67 4.88 -11.69 11.66
N LEU A 68 3.91 -11.27 10.83
CA LEU A 68 3.99 -10.04 10.04
C LEU A 68 4.25 -8.80 10.91
N THR A 69 3.56 -8.66 12.05
CA THR A 69 3.76 -7.54 12.99
C THR A 69 5.20 -7.44 13.48
N ASP A 70 5.79 -8.57 13.89
CA ASP A 70 7.15 -8.57 14.44
C ASP A 70 8.18 -8.36 13.35
N SER A 71 7.96 -8.94 12.17
CA SER A 71 8.79 -8.71 10.99
C SER A 71 8.82 -7.23 10.59
N LEU A 72 7.65 -6.57 10.53
CA LEU A 72 7.56 -5.14 10.22
C LEU A 72 8.23 -4.27 11.29
N LYS A 73 8.06 -4.58 12.58
CA LYS A 73 8.75 -3.85 13.66
C LYS A 73 10.26 -3.96 13.57
N LEU A 74 10.76 -5.10 13.09
CA LEU A 74 12.20 -5.35 12.99
C LEU A 74 12.84 -4.62 11.80
N VAL A 75 12.19 -4.66 10.63
CA VAL A 75 12.80 -4.20 9.38
C VAL A 75 12.00 -3.13 8.62
N GLY A 76 10.83 -2.71 9.13
CA GLY A 76 9.92 -1.81 8.41
C GLY A 76 10.52 -0.45 8.04
N ASN A 77 11.58 -0.02 8.73
CA ASN A 77 12.32 1.22 8.43
C ASN A 77 13.63 0.96 7.65
N ASP A 78 13.91 -0.29 7.28
CA ASP A 78 15.09 -0.62 6.47
C ASP A 78 14.69 -0.69 4.99
N PRO A 79 15.10 0.27 4.14
CA PRO A 79 14.69 0.31 2.74
C PRO A 79 15.22 -0.87 1.91
N THR A 80 16.12 -1.68 2.46
CA THR A 80 16.69 -2.86 1.78
C THR A 80 16.01 -4.17 2.18
N ALA A 81 15.27 -4.18 3.28
CA ALA A 81 14.67 -5.37 3.86
C ALA A 81 13.14 -5.26 4.05
N ALA A 82 12.61 -4.04 4.11
CA ALA A 82 11.17 -3.79 4.23
C ALA A 82 10.43 -4.12 2.92
N PRO A 83 9.16 -4.52 2.98
CA PRO A 83 8.31 -4.62 1.81
C PRO A 83 7.92 -3.22 1.30
N ASP A 84 7.55 -3.12 0.02
CA ASP A 84 6.96 -1.89 -0.54
C ASP A 84 5.54 -1.65 -0.01
N MET A 85 4.80 -2.73 0.22
CA MET A 85 3.44 -2.72 0.76
C MET A 85 3.20 -3.93 1.66
N PHE A 86 2.14 -3.87 2.48
CA PHE A 86 1.68 -5.04 3.22
C PHE A 86 0.17 -5.03 3.45
N ILE A 87 -0.42 -6.22 3.56
CA ILE A 87 -1.85 -6.42 3.82
C ILE A 87 -2.00 -6.84 5.28
N PHE A 88 -2.67 -6.00 6.07
CA PHE A 88 -2.81 -6.22 7.51
C PHE A 88 -4.12 -5.64 8.07
N ALA A 89 -4.51 -6.08 9.26
CA ALA A 89 -5.64 -5.52 9.98
C ALA A 89 -5.33 -4.09 10.48
N HIS A 90 -6.34 -3.23 10.55
CA HIS A 90 -6.19 -1.82 10.92
C HIS A 90 -5.79 -1.59 12.39
N ASP A 91 -5.93 -2.59 13.27
CA ASP A 91 -5.69 -2.47 14.71
C ASP A 91 -4.25 -2.08 15.11
N LYS A 92 -3.30 -2.19 14.19
CA LYS A 92 -1.89 -1.79 14.40
C LYS A 92 -1.49 -0.48 13.68
N ILE A 93 -2.42 0.20 13.02
CA ILE A 93 -2.11 1.41 12.25
C ILE A 93 -1.40 2.46 13.10
N GLY A 94 -1.88 2.71 14.32
CA GLY A 94 -1.25 3.67 15.23
C GLY A 94 0.20 3.31 15.59
N VAL A 95 0.46 2.03 15.86
CA VAL A 95 1.81 1.56 16.19
C VAL A 95 2.75 1.77 15.01
N PHE A 96 2.35 1.36 13.81
CA PHE A 96 3.20 1.46 12.63
C PHE A 96 3.38 2.90 12.15
N ALA A 97 2.36 3.77 12.30
CA ALA A 97 2.46 5.19 12.02
C ALA A 97 3.46 5.89 12.98
N GLU A 98 3.36 5.63 14.29
CA GLU A 98 4.29 6.18 15.29
C GLU A 98 5.74 5.69 15.10
N MET A 99 5.92 4.48 14.59
CA MET A 99 7.24 3.95 14.23
C MET A 99 7.79 4.51 12.92
N GLY A 100 7.00 5.28 12.16
CA GLY A 100 7.40 5.80 10.86
C GLY A 100 7.48 4.75 9.74
N ILE A 101 6.85 3.58 9.94
CA ILE A 101 6.81 2.49 8.94
C ILE A 101 5.79 2.80 7.83
N LEU A 102 4.71 3.54 8.17
CA LEU A 102 3.66 3.89 7.22
C LEU A 102 3.90 5.28 6.62
N ALA A 103 3.74 5.39 5.32
CA ALA A 103 3.63 6.67 4.63
C ALA A 103 2.16 7.11 4.53
N PRO A 104 1.84 8.41 4.60
CA PRO A 104 0.52 8.93 4.29
C PRO A 104 0.09 8.53 2.87
N VAL A 105 -1.15 8.04 2.73
CA VAL A 105 -1.69 7.60 1.43
C VAL A 105 -2.33 8.74 0.66
N SER A 106 -2.94 9.71 1.35
CA SER A 106 -3.67 10.82 0.71
C SER A 106 -2.89 11.56 -0.39
N PRO A 107 -1.58 11.83 -0.27
CA PRO A 107 -0.82 12.51 -1.32
C PRO A 107 -0.61 11.67 -2.59
N LEU A 108 -0.90 10.36 -2.54
CA LEU A 108 -0.71 9.41 -3.63
C LEU A 108 -2.00 9.16 -4.40
N LEU A 109 -3.14 9.68 -3.91
CA LEU A 109 -4.45 9.41 -4.48
C LEU A 109 -4.85 10.49 -5.49
N GLU A 110 -5.52 10.07 -6.54
CA GLU A 110 -6.20 10.96 -7.48
C GLU A 110 -7.50 11.50 -6.86
N GLU A 111 -8.00 12.60 -7.40
CA GLU A 111 -9.29 13.16 -7.00
C GLU A 111 -10.42 12.14 -7.22
N GLY A 112 -11.28 11.96 -6.22
CA GLY A 112 -12.37 10.99 -6.28
C GLY A 112 -12.00 9.54 -5.95
N ALA A 113 -10.73 9.20 -5.73
CA ALA A 113 -10.29 7.83 -5.46
C ALA A 113 -10.97 7.18 -4.24
N LEU A 114 -11.45 7.96 -3.30
CA LEU A 114 -12.08 7.48 -2.07
C LEU A 114 -13.62 7.40 -2.12
N GLU A 115 -14.26 7.86 -3.19
CA GLU A 115 -15.73 7.97 -3.27
C GLU A 115 -16.47 6.64 -3.14
N ASN A 116 -15.84 5.55 -3.54
CA ASN A 116 -16.42 4.21 -3.50
C ASN A 116 -16.15 3.46 -2.18
N TYR A 117 -15.43 4.06 -1.24
CA TYR A 117 -15.18 3.43 0.06
C TYR A 117 -16.28 3.77 1.07
N LEU A 118 -16.60 2.82 1.93
CA LEU A 118 -17.50 3.07 3.06
C LEU A 118 -16.82 4.02 4.06
N PRO A 119 -17.48 5.10 4.52
CA PRO A 119 -16.86 6.07 5.42
C PRO A 119 -16.24 5.45 6.66
N MET A 120 -16.90 4.47 7.28
CA MET A 120 -16.41 3.76 8.47
C MET A 120 -15.09 3.01 8.22
N THR A 121 -14.85 2.53 7.00
CA THR A 121 -13.60 1.83 6.67
C THR A 121 -12.44 2.81 6.48
N LEU A 122 -12.72 4.00 5.98
CA LEU A 122 -11.73 5.09 5.89
C LEU A 122 -11.40 5.65 7.27
N GLU A 123 -12.39 5.76 8.16
CA GLU A 123 -12.15 6.14 9.56
C GLU A 123 -11.23 5.14 10.25
N ALA A 124 -11.47 3.83 10.10
CA ALA A 124 -10.61 2.78 10.62
C ALA A 124 -9.19 2.78 10.02
N ALA A 125 -9.02 3.28 8.80
CA ALA A 125 -7.75 3.41 8.09
C ALA A 125 -7.00 4.71 8.39
N THR A 126 -7.58 5.58 9.26
CA THR A 126 -7.07 6.90 9.61
C THR A 126 -6.51 6.91 11.03
N TYR A 127 -5.35 7.50 11.21
CA TYR A 127 -4.73 7.73 12.52
C TYR A 127 -4.27 9.18 12.64
N LYS A 128 -4.67 9.86 13.73
CA LYS A 128 -4.38 11.29 13.95
C LYS A 128 -4.65 12.15 12.69
N GLU A 129 -5.88 12.03 12.16
CA GLU A 129 -6.36 12.75 10.97
C GLU A 129 -5.62 12.44 9.66
N THR A 130 -4.72 11.45 9.65
CA THR A 130 -3.95 11.05 8.48
C THR A 130 -4.37 9.66 8.01
N LEU A 131 -4.72 9.54 6.73
CA LEU A 131 -5.03 8.26 6.08
C LEU A 131 -3.72 7.52 5.76
N TYR A 132 -3.53 6.34 6.35
CA TYR A 132 -2.34 5.52 6.16
C TYR A 132 -2.59 4.21 5.43
N GLN A 133 -3.85 3.80 5.28
CA GLN A 133 -4.22 2.54 4.64
C GLN A 133 -5.36 2.76 3.65
N LEU A 134 -5.49 1.85 2.68
CA LEU A 134 -6.69 1.71 1.86
C LEU A 134 -7.37 0.40 2.24
N PRO A 135 -8.67 0.41 2.58
CA PRO A 135 -9.41 -0.80 2.92
C PRO A 135 -9.51 -1.75 1.72
N LEU A 136 -9.02 -2.97 1.85
CA LEU A 136 -9.20 -4.02 0.85
C LEU A 136 -10.55 -4.73 1.02
N TYR A 137 -10.92 -5.02 2.25
CA TYR A 137 -12.21 -5.56 2.69
C TYR A 137 -12.42 -5.23 4.17
N PHE A 138 -13.61 -5.48 4.68
CA PHE A 138 -13.88 -5.35 6.11
C PHE A 138 -14.54 -6.61 6.66
N GLU A 139 -14.32 -6.84 7.93
CA GLU A 139 -14.93 -7.91 8.72
C GLU A 139 -15.64 -7.29 9.91
N THR A 140 -16.72 -7.94 10.37
CA THR A 140 -17.45 -7.52 11.56
C THR A 140 -17.89 -8.72 12.37
N LEU A 141 -18.05 -8.52 13.66
CA LEU A 141 -18.65 -9.50 14.54
C LEU A 141 -20.16 -9.44 14.37
N LEU A 142 -20.79 -10.61 14.29
CA LEU A 142 -22.23 -10.76 14.21
C LEU A 142 -22.70 -11.61 15.38
N PHE A 143 -23.74 -11.13 16.08
CA PHE A 143 -24.51 -11.97 16.96
C PHE A 143 -25.56 -12.71 16.13
N MET A 144 -25.48 -14.04 16.11
CA MET A 144 -26.44 -14.90 15.41
C MET A 144 -27.19 -15.77 16.40
N TYR A 145 -28.50 -15.85 16.25
CA TYR A 145 -29.33 -16.70 17.06
C TYR A 145 -30.21 -17.60 16.20
N ASN A 146 -30.62 -18.77 16.77
CA ASN A 146 -31.48 -19.70 16.09
C ASN A 146 -32.92 -19.49 16.57
N ARG A 147 -33.78 -19.04 15.66
CA ARG A 147 -35.23 -18.78 15.94
C ARG A 147 -36.01 -19.98 16.46
N ARG A 148 -35.46 -21.20 16.39
CA ARG A 148 -36.03 -22.37 17.00
C ARG A 148 -35.92 -22.38 18.54
N TYR A 149 -34.91 -21.67 19.07
CA TYR A 149 -34.61 -21.69 20.51
C TYR A 149 -34.76 -20.33 21.18
N MET A 150 -34.83 -19.23 20.40
CA MET A 150 -34.93 -17.87 20.90
C MET A 150 -35.87 -17.08 19.98
N GLN A 151 -36.87 -16.41 20.54
CA GLN A 151 -37.77 -15.55 19.78
C GLN A 151 -37.11 -14.18 19.53
N ASP A 152 -37.63 -13.41 18.57
CA ASP A 152 -37.05 -12.11 18.18
C ASP A 152 -37.11 -11.08 19.31
N ASP A 153 -38.07 -11.16 20.22
CA ASP A 153 -38.25 -10.32 21.40
C ASP A 153 -37.37 -10.73 22.59
N GLU A 154 -36.75 -11.92 22.53
CA GLU A 154 -35.83 -12.43 23.54
C GLU A 154 -34.35 -12.07 23.17
N VAL A 155 -34.12 -11.51 21.97
CA VAL A 155 -32.76 -11.17 21.52
C VAL A 155 -32.24 -10.00 22.34
N PRO A 156 -31.08 -10.15 23.05
CA PRO A 156 -30.52 -9.10 23.84
C PRO A 156 -30.08 -7.92 22.96
N ALA A 157 -30.46 -6.70 23.36
CA ALA A 157 -30.10 -5.46 22.69
C ALA A 157 -28.74 -4.92 23.17
N THR A 158 -28.29 -5.37 24.34
CA THR A 158 -27.03 -4.93 24.96
C THR A 158 -26.20 -6.13 25.42
N THR A 159 -24.91 -5.92 25.66
CA THR A 159 -24.02 -6.94 26.25
C THR A 159 -24.41 -7.32 27.66
N ASP A 160 -25.02 -6.40 28.44
CA ASP A 160 -25.46 -6.65 29.81
C ASP A 160 -26.70 -7.57 29.84
N GLU A 161 -27.57 -7.50 28.84
CA GLU A 161 -28.70 -8.41 28.66
C GLU A 161 -28.29 -9.79 28.17
N LEU A 162 -27.09 -9.92 27.58
CA LEU A 162 -26.55 -11.18 27.10
C LEU A 162 -25.94 -12.03 28.23
N LEU A 163 -25.53 -11.43 29.33
CA LEU A 163 -24.86 -12.07 30.48
C LEU A 163 -25.86 -12.53 31.53
#